data_d0388f66e4d3fa4f870824d183f78982
#
_entry.id   d0388f66e4d3fa4f870824d183f78982
#
_cell.length_a   1.000
_cell.length_b   1.000
_cell.length_c   1.000
_cell.angle_alpha   90.00
_cell.angle_beta   90.00
_cell.angle_gamma   90.00
#
_symmetry.space_group_name_H-M   'P 1'
#
loop_
_entity.id
_entity.type
_entity.pdbx_description
1 polymer ?
#
loop_
_entity_poly.entity_id
_entity_poly.type
_entity_poly.pdbx_seq_one_letter_code
_entity_poly.pdbx_strand_id
1 'polypeptide(L)'
;MIVRAATVPTRRELFTLRNMTDTRTPEQRRRIMAAVRQRDTAPEQALRRALYASGVRGWRCNYRRAPGRPDLAWPALRVAVFVDGAFWHGHASRHRPGRSGTYWDEKIASNVARDRRVDEDLRERGWTVVRVWDFEVRRTLPDVIDRVVEVLEERAHDESAPTWLRDRTRRPYPPAELCR
;
A
#
# COMPACT_ATOMS: atom_id res chain seq x y z
N MET A 1 34.28 20.59 15.75
CA MET A 1 32.82 20.77 15.52
C MET A 1 32.22 19.38 15.24
N ILE A 2 31.62 18.74 16.24
CA ILE A 2 31.14 17.34 16.13
C ILE A 2 29.71 17.41 15.59
N VAL A 3 29.53 17.00 14.32
CA VAL A 3 28.21 16.82 13.72
C VAL A 3 27.61 15.57 14.35
N ARG A 4 26.64 15.74 15.26
CA ARG A 4 25.84 14.63 15.78
C ARG A 4 25.04 14.00 14.66
N ALA A 5 25.30 12.74 14.37
CA ALA A 5 24.51 11.93 13.45
C ALA A 5 23.04 11.94 13.90
N ALA A 6 22.14 12.28 12.99
CA ALA A 6 20.70 12.26 13.24
C ALA A 6 20.27 10.80 13.44
N THR A 7 19.90 10.45 14.66
CA THR A 7 19.39 9.12 15.01
C THR A 7 18.08 8.86 14.26
N VAL A 8 18.06 7.83 13.42
CA VAL A 8 16.85 7.38 12.76
C VAL A 8 15.88 6.87 13.83
N PRO A 9 14.64 7.36 13.89
CA PRO A 9 13.69 6.94 14.91
C PRO A 9 13.44 5.44 14.83
N THR A 10 13.53 4.77 15.98
CA THR A 10 13.30 3.33 16.09
C THR A 10 11.84 2.99 15.83
N ARG A 11 11.56 1.73 15.48
CA ARG A 11 10.19 1.20 15.29
C ARG A 11 9.28 1.47 16.50
N ARG A 12 9.85 1.59 17.70
CA ARG A 12 9.17 1.88 18.95
C ARG A 12 8.75 3.36 19.05
N GLU A 13 9.58 4.27 18.56
CA GLU A 13 9.28 5.72 18.52
C GLU A 13 8.20 6.05 17.50
N LEU A 14 8.19 5.36 16.35
CA LEU A 14 7.11 5.45 15.37
C LEU A 14 5.77 4.87 15.92
N PHE A 15 5.85 3.93 16.85
CA PHE A 15 4.68 3.36 17.51
C PHE A 15 4.10 4.29 18.60
N THR A 16 4.93 5.10 19.26
CA THR A 16 4.53 6.05 20.31
C THR A 16 3.79 7.28 19.73
N LEU A 17 3.88 7.54 18.40
CA LEU A 17 3.03 8.50 17.68
C LEU A 17 1.52 8.22 17.83
N ARG A 18 1.19 7.10 18.43
CA ARG A 18 -0.14 6.50 18.44
C ARG A 18 -1.12 7.09 19.47
N ASN A 19 -0.66 7.84 20.49
CA ASN A 19 -1.51 8.16 21.66
C ASN A 19 -1.25 9.52 22.33
N MET A 20 -0.54 10.48 21.72
CA MET A 20 -0.26 11.77 22.38
C MET A 20 -0.68 12.95 21.50
N THR A 21 -1.27 13.97 22.11
CA THR A 21 -1.38 15.32 21.53
C THR A 21 -0.02 15.68 20.95
N ASP A 22 0.02 16.09 19.65
CA ASP A 22 1.29 16.35 18.96
C ASP A 22 2.01 17.55 19.55
N THR A 23 2.98 17.31 20.40
CA THR A 23 3.85 18.31 21.04
C THR A 23 5.09 18.64 20.19
N ARG A 24 5.21 18.08 18.97
CA ARG A 24 6.40 18.19 18.13
C ARG A 24 6.52 19.53 17.44
N THR A 25 7.76 20.03 17.35
CA THR A 25 8.07 21.21 16.56
C THR A 25 7.93 20.95 15.06
N PRO A 26 7.74 21.98 14.23
CA PRO A 26 7.69 21.83 12.78
C PRO A 26 8.95 21.14 12.20
N GLU A 27 10.11 21.35 12.82
CA GLU A 27 11.35 20.73 12.40
C GLU A 27 11.38 19.22 12.72
N GLN A 28 10.91 18.83 13.90
CA GLN A 28 10.78 17.43 14.27
C GLN A 28 9.79 16.69 13.34
N ARG A 29 8.66 17.32 12.99
CA ARG A 29 7.71 16.77 12.02
C ARG A 29 8.36 16.55 10.66
N ARG A 30 9.14 17.54 10.15
CA ARG A 30 9.87 17.40 8.88
C ARG A 30 10.86 16.23 8.92
N ARG A 31 11.60 16.06 10.00
CA ARG A 31 12.55 14.93 10.16
C ARG A 31 11.82 13.57 10.14
N ILE A 32 10.69 13.45 10.84
CA ILE A 32 9.87 12.24 10.84
C ILE A 32 9.35 11.94 9.43
N MET A 33 8.81 12.94 8.74
CA MET A 33 8.29 12.76 7.38
C MET A 33 9.38 12.38 6.39
N ALA A 34 10.58 12.93 6.52
CA ALA A 34 11.73 12.58 5.70
C ALA A 34 12.22 11.14 5.94
N ALA A 35 12.07 10.63 7.17
CA ALA A 35 12.46 9.27 7.53
C ALA A 35 11.43 8.20 7.13
N VAL A 36 10.18 8.59 6.84
CA VAL A 36 9.14 7.66 6.39
C VAL A 36 9.43 7.24 4.96
N ARG A 37 9.74 5.96 4.76
CA ARG A 37 9.85 5.37 3.42
C ARG A 37 8.50 5.45 2.72
N GLN A 38 8.47 6.14 1.58
CA GLN A 38 7.27 6.29 0.76
C GLN A 38 7.15 5.22 -0.33
N ARG A 39 8.14 4.32 -0.45
CA ARG A 39 8.21 3.26 -1.47
C ARG A 39 9.06 2.11 -0.98
N ASP A 40 8.84 0.96 -1.58
CA ASP A 40 9.54 -0.29 -1.25
C ASP A 40 9.48 -0.58 0.25
N THR A 41 8.33 -0.29 0.84
CA THR A 41 8.05 -0.58 2.24
C THR A 41 7.99 -2.09 2.47
N ALA A 42 8.15 -2.51 3.71
CA ALA A 42 8.10 -3.94 4.05
C ALA A 42 6.77 -4.62 3.63
N PRO A 43 5.58 -3.98 3.80
CA PRO A 43 4.33 -4.55 3.29
C PRO A 43 4.30 -4.68 1.76
N GLU A 44 4.72 -3.65 1.01
CA GLU A 44 4.78 -3.73 -0.45
C GLU A 44 5.68 -4.87 -0.93
N GLN A 45 6.85 -5.03 -0.31
CA GLN A 45 7.78 -6.11 -0.63
C GLN A 45 7.21 -7.48 -0.27
N ALA A 46 6.51 -7.61 0.88
CA ALA A 46 5.87 -8.85 1.29
C ALA A 46 4.77 -9.24 0.30
N LEU A 47 3.91 -8.30 -0.10
CA LEU A 47 2.87 -8.53 -1.09
C LEU A 47 3.47 -8.97 -2.44
N ARG A 48 4.50 -8.31 -2.93
CA ARG A 48 5.19 -8.67 -4.19
C ARG A 48 5.75 -10.09 -4.15
N ARG A 49 6.43 -10.46 -3.06
CA ARG A 49 6.99 -11.81 -2.90
C ARG A 49 5.89 -12.86 -2.89
N ALA A 50 4.81 -12.60 -2.16
CA ALA A 50 3.71 -13.53 -2.04
C ALA A 50 2.95 -13.71 -3.36
N LEU A 51 2.64 -12.63 -4.08
CA LEU A 51 2.07 -12.70 -5.43
C LEU A 51 2.97 -13.48 -6.39
N TYR A 52 4.30 -13.26 -6.33
CA TYR A 52 5.25 -14.02 -7.13
C TYR A 52 5.23 -15.51 -6.79
N ALA A 53 5.24 -15.87 -5.50
CA ALA A 53 5.16 -17.24 -5.04
C ALA A 53 3.84 -17.92 -5.47
N SER A 54 2.76 -17.16 -5.54
CA SER A 54 1.45 -17.62 -6.03
C SER A 54 1.32 -17.71 -7.54
N GLY A 55 2.42 -17.53 -8.28
CA GLY A 55 2.40 -17.62 -9.75
C GLY A 55 1.91 -16.35 -10.47
N VAL A 56 1.53 -15.30 -9.76
CA VAL A 56 1.14 -14.02 -10.37
C VAL A 56 2.35 -13.34 -11.00
N ARG A 57 2.19 -12.75 -12.16
CA ARG A 57 3.26 -12.11 -12.93
C ARG A 57 2.75 -10.85 -13.65
N GLY A 58 3.63 -10.15 -14.36
CA GLY A 58 3.29 -9.10 -15.32
C GLY A 58 3.04 -7.72 -14.72
N TRP A 59 3.20 -7.52 -13.40
CA TRP A 59 3.05 -6.19 -12.82
C TRP A 59 4.25 -5.27 -13.06
N ARG A 60 4.00 -3.98 -12.94
CA ARG A 60 4.98 -2.91 -12.89
C ARG A 60 4.96 -2.28 -11.50
N CYS A 61 6.11 -2.12 -10.86
CA CYS A 61 6.22 -1.45 -9.57
C CYS A 61 6.23 0.06 -9.74
N ASN A 62 5.57 0.78 -8.81
CA ASN A 62 5.57 2.24 -8.78
C ASN A 62 5.26 2.86 -10.15
N TYR A 63 4.20 2.43 -10.80
CA TYR A 63 3.92 2.69 -12.20
C TYR A 63 3.56 4.16 -12.48
N ARG A 64 4.48 4.90 -13.08
CA ARG A 64 4.40 6.36 -13.29
C ARG A 64 3.39 6.82 -14.33
N ARG A 65 2.93 5.91 -15.23
CA ARG A 65 2.01 6.26 -16.30
C ARG A 65 0.54 6.19 -15.87
N ALA A 66 0.27 5.79 -14.63
CA ALA A 66 -1.06 5.78 -14.04
C ALA A 66 -1.16 6.83 -12.92
N PRO A 67 -2.33 7.49 -12.76
CA PRO A 67 -2.59 8.41 -11.65
C PRO A 67 -2.24 7.80 -10.29
N GLY A 68 -1.79 8.63 -9.37
CA GLY A 68 -1.42 8.20 -8.02
C GLY A 68 -0.20 7.28 -7.94
N ARG A 69 0.28 6.75 -9.09
CA ARG A 69 1.48 5.95 -9.16
C ARG A 69 1.40 4.68 -8.30
N PRO A 70 0.50 3.75 -8.64
CA PRO A 70 0.24 2.56 -7.86
C PRO A 70 1.51 1.75 -7.58
N ASP A 71 1.55 1.11 -6.39
CA ASP A 71 2.67 0.28 -5.95
C ASP A 71 2.87 -0.94 -6.85
N LEU A 72 1.74 -1.51 -7.33
CA LEU A 72 1.71 -2.54 -8.36
C LEU A 72 0.66 -2.16 -9.42
N ALA A 73 0.99 -2.35 -10.68
CA ALA A 73 0.05 -2.15 -11.78
C ALA A 73 0.17 -3.24 -12.81
N TRP A 74 -0.94 -3.69 -13.36
CA TRP A 74 -1.04 -4.53 -14.55
C TRP A 74 -1.64 -3.70 -15.68
N PRO A 75 -0.81 -2.99 -16.48
CA PRO A 75 -1.32 -2.06 -17.48
C PRO A 75 -2.21 -2.72 -18.55
N ALA A 76 -1.89 -3.95 -18.96
CA ALA A 76 -2.70 -4.69 -19.93
C ALA A 76 -4.11 -5.01 -19.43
N LEU A 77 -4.26 -5.26 -18.13
CA LEU A 77 -5.53 -5.55 -17.47
C LEU A 77 -6.18 -4.29 -16.87
N ARG A 78 -5.46 -3.15 -16.86
CA ARG A 78 -5.88 -1.91 -16.19
C ARG A 78 -6.24 -2.15 -14.72
N VAL A 79 -5.39 -2.86 -14.00
CA VAL A 79 -5.52 -3.08 -12.55
C VAL A 79 -4.41 -2.33 -11.83
N ALA A 80 -4.78 -1.56 -10.82
CA ALA A 80 -3.89 -0.77 -9.97
C ALA A 80 -4.05 -1.19 -8.50
N VAL A 81 -2.93 -1.51 -7.83
CA VAL A 81 -2.91 -1.89 -6.41
C VAL A 81 -2.10 -0.87 -5.64
N PHE A 82 -2.68 -0.35 -4.55
CA PHE A 82 -2.03 0.52 -3.57
C PHE A 82 -1.94 -0.19 -2.22
N VAL A 83 -0.79 -0.04 -1.55
CA VAL A 83 -0.57 -0.55 -0.20
C VAL A 83 -0.54 0.63 0.77
N ASP A 84 -1.67 0.89 1.40
CA ASP A 84 -1.88 2.06 2.21
C ASP A 84 -1.46 1.84 3.67
N GLY A 85 -0.66 2.76 4.20
CA GLY A 85 -0.38 2.81 5.63
C GLY A 85 -1.60 3.28 6.41
N ALA A 86 -2.15 2.42 7.27
CA ALA A 86 -3.42 2.66 7.94
C ALA A 86 -3.51 3.98 8.73
N PHE A 87 -2.41 4.47 9.27
CA PHE A 87 -2.37 5.77 9.94
C PHE A 87 -2.45 6.93 8.95
N TRP A 88 -1.66 6.86 7.87
CA TRP A 88 -1.49 7.97 6.92
C TRP A 88 -2.67 8.17 5.97
N HIS A 89 -3.45 7.13 5.77
CA HIS A 89 -4.63 7.11 4.90
C HIS A 89 -5.95 7.06 5.69
N GLY A 90 -5.91 7.38 7.00
CA GLY A 90 -7.10 7.64 7.82
C GLY A 90 -7.97 6.43 8.13
N HIS A 91 -7.38 5.22 8.21
CA HIS A 91 -8.15 4.06 8.62
C HIS A 91 -8.70 4.21 10.04
N ALA A 92 -10.02 4.00 10.23
CA ALA A 92 -10.73 4.28 11.49
C ALA A 92 -10.15 3.57 12.73
N SER A 93 -9.50 2.40 12.55
CA SER A 93 -8.84 1.69 13.66
C SER A 93 -7.53 2.33 14.10
N ARG A 94 -6.95 3.23 13.29
CA ARG A 94 -5.61 3.81 13.51
C ARG A 94 -5.61 5.32 13.63
N HIS A 95 -6.60 5.99 13.08
CA HIS A 95 -6.77 7.43 13.16
C HIS A 95 -8.15 7.77 13.75
N ARG A 96 -8.15 8.63 14.76
CA ARG A 96 -9.34 9.25 15.33
C ARG A 96 -9.12 10.75 15.32
N PRO A 97 -9.93 11.52 14.59
CA PRO A 97 -9.84 12.99 14.60
C PRO A 97 -9.79 13.57 16.01
N GLY A 98 -8.98 14.59 16.21
CA GLY A 98 -8.81 15.25 17.50
C GLY A 98 -7.80 14.60 18.46
N ARG A 99 -7.36 13.35 18.23
CA ARG A 99 -6.39 12.67 19.12
C ARG A 99 -4.94 12.90 18.74
N SER A 100 -4.66 13.15 17.48
CA SER A 100 -3.28 13.29 16.97
C SER A 100 -2.85 14.75 16.85
N GLY A 101 -3.75 15.72 17.10
CA GLY A 101 -3.53 17.15 16.92
C GLY A 101 -3.87 17.62 15.50
N THR A 102 -4.23 18.91 15.39
CA THR A 102 -4.79 19.53 14.17
C THR A 102 -3.89 19.32 12.92
N TYR A 103 -2.59 19.45 13.07
CA TYR A 103 -1.65 19.25 11.96
C TYR A 103 -1.76 17.86 11.32
N TRP A 104 -1.84 16.81 12.14
CA TRP A 104 -1.93 15.44 11.62
C TRP A 104 -3.32 15.14 11.07
N ASP A 105 -4.36 15.69 11.68
CA ASP A 105 -5.73 15.55 11.20
C ASP A 105 -5.89 16.19 9.82
N GLU A 106 -5.38 17.40 9.62
CA GLU A 106 -5.36 18.08 8.33
C GLU A 106 -4.53 17.33 7.28
N LYS A 107 -3.36 16.81 7.68
CA LYS A 107 -2.48 16.04 6.80
C LYS A 107 -3.14 14.75 6.34
N ILE A 108 -3.79 14.02 7.24
CA ILE A 108 -4.51 12.78 6.93
C ILE A 108 -5.73 13.08 6.07
N ALA A 109 -6.51 14.12 6.39
CA ALA A 109 -7.64 14.54 5.56
C ALA A 109 -7.21 14.87 4.13
N SER A 110 -6.10 15.59 3.97
CA SER A 110 -5.51 15.90 2.66
C SER A 110 -5.09 14.64 1.90
N ASN A 111 -4.49 13.65 2.57
CA ASN A 111 -4.13 12.38 1.95
C ASN A 111 -5.39 11.63 1.47
N VAL A 112 -6.41 11.50 2.33
CA VAL A 112 -7.67 10.83 1.99
C VAL A 112 -8.36 11.52 0.80
N ALA A 113 -8.40 12.85 0.78
CA ALA A 113 -8.97 13.61 -0.33
C ALA A 113 -8.19 13.41 -1.64
N ARG A 114 -6.86 13.35 -1.57
CA ARG A 114 -6.01 13.04 -2.72
C ARG A 114 -6.29 11.62 -3.22
N ASP A 115 -6.35 10.64 -2.33
CA ASP A 115 -6.56 9.23 -2.68
C ASP A 115 -7.90 9.02 -3.40
N ARG A 116 -8.97 9.68 -2.92
CA ARG A 116 -10.28 9.66 -3.60
C ARG A 116 -10.20 10.18 -5.03
N ARG A 117 -9.54 11.34 -5.24
CA ARG A 117 -9.35 11.90 -6.59
C ARG A 117 -8.53 10.98 -7.49
N VAL A 118 -7.50 10.33 -6.94
CA VAL A 118 -6.70 9.34 -7.68
C VAL A 118 -7.56 8.14 -8.08
N ASP A 119 -8.39 7.65 -7.17
CA ASP A 119 -9.29 6.53 -7.46
C ASP A 119 -10.33 6.88 -8.53
N GLU A 120 -10.89 8.08 -8.48
CA GLU A 120 -11.83 8.60 -9.47
C GLU A 120 -11.16 8.69 -10.85
N ASP A 121 -10.00 9.37 -10.94
CA ASP A 121 -9.22 9.53 -12.17
C ASP A 121 -8.80 8.17 -12.79
N LEU A 122 -8.44 7.20 -11.96
CA LEU A 122 -8.14 5.84 -12.42
C LEU A 122 -9.38 5.14 -12.98
N ARG A 123 -10.53 5.23 -12.28
CA ARG A 123 -11.78 4.60 -12.72
C ARG A 123 -12.29 5.21 -14.01
N GLU A 124 -12.23 6.52 -14.17
CA GLU A 124 -12.57 7.23 -15.41
C GLU A 124 -11.72 6.76 -16.60
N ARG A 125 -10.47 6.37 -16.35
CA ARG A 125 -9.57 5.79 -17.36
C ARG A 125 -9.75 4.27 -17.53
N GLY A 126 -10.77 3.67 -16.93
CA GLY A 126 -11.12 2.26 -17.03
C GLY A 126 -10.23 1.33 -16.21
N TRP A 127 -9.51 1.85 -15.20
CA TRP A 127 -8.74 1.05 -14.27
C TRP A 127 -9.60 0.54 -13.13
N THR A 128 -9.33 -0.69 -12.72
CA THR A 128 -9.83 -1.23 -11.44
C THR A 128 -8.79 -0.94 -10.35
N VAL A 129 -9.25 -0.34 -9.25
CA VAL A 129 -8.39 0.06 -8.13
C VAL A 129 -8.61 -0.90 -6.96
N VAL A 130 -7.52 -1.47 -6.47
CA VAL A 130 -7.49 -2.30 -5.27
C VAL A 130 -6.63 -1.58 -4.22
N ARG A 131 -7.22 -1.24 -3.09
CA ARG A 131 -6.48 -0.74 -1.93
C ARG A 131 -6.37 -1.81 -0.86
N VAL A 132 -5.16 -2.00 -0.37
CA VAL A 132 -4.86 -2.94 0.70
C VAL A 132 -4.13 -2.21 1.83
N TRP A 133 -4.52 -2.51 3.06
CA TRP A 133 -3.88 -1.89 4.21
C TRP A 133 -2.58 -2.60 4.58
N ASP A 134 -1.62 -1.84 5.07
CA ASP A 134 -0.33 -2.37 5.55
C ASP A 134 -0.49 -3.45 6.64
N PHE A 135 -1.54 -3.38 7.45
CA PHE A 135 -1.82 -4.38 8.47
C PHE A 135 -2.52 -5.64 7.91
N GLU A 136 -3.31 -5.54 6.83
CA GLU A 136 -3.88 -6.69 6.12
C GLU A 136 -2.74 -7.54 5.54
N VAL A 137 -1.79 -6.89 4.85
CA VAL A 137 -0.59 -7.57 4.32
C VAL A 137 0.21 -8.29 5.41
N ARG A 138 0.19 -7.77 6.65
CA ARG A 138 0.91 -8.40 7.77
C ARG A 138 0.15 -9.52 8.47
N ARG A 139 -1.18 -9.53 8.42
CA ARG A 139 -2.03 -10.41 9.23
C ARG A 139 -2.81 -11.42 8.41
N THR A 140 -3.27 -11.01 7.23
CA THR A 140 -4.17 -11.76 6.36
C THR A 140 -3.67 -11.72 4.91
N LEU A 141 -2.36 -11.92 4.72
CA LEU A 141 -1.73 -11.88 3.41
C LEU A 141 -2.38 -12.83 2.38
N PRO A 142 -2.81 -14.05 2.73
CA PRO A 142 -3.55 -14.90 1.80
C PRO A 142 -4.82 -14.24 1.27
N ASP A 143 -5.65 -13.65 2.14
CA ASP A 143 -6.91 -12.99 1.73
C ASP A 143 -6.64 -11.80 0.80
N VAL A 144 -5.54 -11.07 1.05
CA VAL A 144 -5.10 -9.97 0.17
C VAL A 144 -4.74 -10.48 -1.21
N ILE A 145 -4.03 -11.62 -1.28
CA ILE A 145 -3.64 -12.22 -2.56
C ILE A 145 -4.87 -12.69 -3.31
N ASP A 146 -5.78 -13.39 -2.64
CA ASP A 146 -7.01 -13.90 -3.25
C ASP A 146 -7.84 -12.76 -3.84
N ARG A 147 -8.02 -11.67 -3.10
CA ARG A 147 -8.69 -10.45 -3.59
C ARG A 147 -8.01 -9.84 -4.82
N VAL A 148 -6.69 -9.74 -4.84
CA VAL A 148 -5.95 -9.22 -5.99
C VAL A 148 -6.10 -10.13 -7.20
N VAL A 149 -6.04 -11.43 -6.99
CA VAL A 149 -6.17 -12.42 -8.04
C VAL A 149 -7.56 -12.43 -8.64
N GLU A 150 -8.59 -12.44 -7.81
CA GLU A 150 -9.99 -12.36 -8.24
C GLU A 150 -10.20 -11.18 -9.19
N VAL A 151 -9.71 -9.99 -8.81
CA VAL A 151 -9.79 -8.80 -9.67
C VAL A 151 -9.00 -8.98 -10.98
N LEU A 152 -7.84 -9.62 -10.95
CA LEU A 152 -7.06 -9.88 -12.16
C LEU A 152 -7.78 -10.88 -13.07
N GLU A 153 -8.41 -11.90 -12.52
CA GLU A 153 -9.20 -12.90 -13.24
C GLU A 153 -10.46 -12.25 -13.84
N GLU A 154 -11.20 -11.44 -13.09
CA GLU A 154 -12.35 -10.67 -13.60
C GLU A 154 -11.98 -9.77 -14.78
N ARG A 155 -10.80 -9.15 -14.73
CA ARG A 155 -10.33 -8.27 -15.80
C ARG A 155 -9.75 -9.00 -17.00
N ALA A 156 -9.50 -10.28 -16.87
CA ALA A 156 -8.92 -11.14 -17.91
C ALA A 156 -9.94 -12.03 -18.62
N HIS A 157 -11.22 -11.72 -18.58
CA HIS A 157 -12.32 -12.52 -19.11
C HIS A 157 -12.31 -12.79 -20.63
N ASP A 158 -11.22 -12.43 -21.32
CA ASP A 158 -11.07 -12.61 -22.75
C ASP A 158 -9.90 -13.57 -23.07
N GLU A 159 -9.91 -14.15 -24.28
CA GLU A 159 -8.81 -14.98 -24.82
C GLU A 159 -7.44 -14.29 -24.80
N SER A 160 -7.43 -12.97 -24.62
CA SER A 160 -6.26 -12.14 -24.41
C SER A 160 -5.61 -12.26 -23.01
N ALA A 161 -6.20 -13.07 -22.10
CA ALA A 161 -5.66 -13.27 -20.75
C ALA A 161 -4.19 -13.75 -20.82
N PRO A 162 -3.28 -13.15 -20.03
CA PRO A 162 -1.88 -13.57 -20.01
C PRO A 162 -1.72 -15.04 -19.68
N THR A 163 -0.80 -15.73 -20.32
CA THR A 163 -0.56 -17.18 -20.14
C THR A 163 -0.39 -17.57 -18.67
N TRP A 164 0.32 -16.74 -17.88
CA TRP A 164 0.54 -17.00 -16.45
C TRP A 164 -0.77 -17.01 -15.64
N LEU A 165 -1.80 -16.28 -16.08
CA LEU A 165 -3.11 -16.25 -15.41
C LEU A 165 -3.94 -17.48 -15.78
N ARG A 166 -3.89 -17.90 -17.06
CA ARG A 166 -4.52 -19.13 -17.55
C ARG A 166 -3.94 -20.39 -16.92
N ASP A 167 -2.61 -20.43 -16.74
CA ASP A 167 -1.93 -21.59 -16.12
C ASP A 167 -2.15 -21.66 -14.62
N ARG A 168 -2.49 -20.54 -13.96
CA ARG A 168 -2.72 -20.49 -12.53
C ARG A 168 -3.97 -21.25 -12.10
N THR A 169 -5.03 -21.26 -12.89
CA THR A 169 -6.25 -22.04 -12.61
C THR A 169 -5.97 -23.53 -12.49
N ARG A 170 -4.82 -24.00 -12.96
CA ARG A 170 -4.35 -25.38 -12.91
C ARG A 170 -3.43 -25.69 -11.72
N ARG A 171 -2.99 -24.70 -10.96
CA ARG A 171 -2.10 -24.87 -9.80
C ARG A 171 -2.75 -24.26 -8.56
N PRO A 172 -3.19 -25.08 -7.58
CA PRO A 172 -3.66 -24.56 -6.31
C PRO A 172 -2.54 -23.76 -5.62
N TYR A 173 -2.94 -22.73 -4.88
CA TYR A 173 -2.12 -21.89 -4.03
C TYR A 173 -1.23 -22.75 -3.11
N PRO A 174 0.07 -22.46 -2.97
CA PRO A 174 0.89 -23.16 -1.98
C PRO A 174 0.35 -22.86 -0.58
N PRO A 175 0.29 -23.86 0.31
CA PRO A 175 -0.26 -23.69 1.65
C PRO A 175 0.46 -22.58 2.41
N ALA A 176 -0.24 -21.94 3.34
CA ALA A 176 0.17 -20.77 4.14
C ALA A 176 1.53 -20.91 4.87
N GLU A 177 2.13 -22.08 4.89
CA GLU A 177 3.40 -22.39 5.54
C GLU A 177 4.63 -21.76 4.87
N LEU A 178 4.53 -21.33 3.61
CA LEU A 178 5.63 -20.68 2.87
C LEU A 178 5.72 -19.15 3.09
N CYS A 179 4.83 -18.58 3.89
CA CYS A 179 4.81 -17.14 4.22
C CYS A 179 5.43 -16.82 5.60
N ARG A 180 6.20 -17.73 6.19
CA ARG A 180 6.93 -17.47 7.45
C ARG A 180 8.32 -16.93 7.23
#